data_207e06bb6b94787ec0ea0ce0c40e6b80
#
_entry.id   207e06bb6b94787ec0ea0ce0c40e6b80
#
_cell.length_a   1.000
_cell.length_b   1.000
_cell.length_c   1.000
_cell.angle_alpha   90.00
_cell.angle_beta   90.00
_cell.angle_gamma   90.00
#
_symmetry.space_group_name_H-M   'P 1'
#
loop_
_entity.id
_entity.type
_entity.pdbx_description
1 polymer ?
#
loop_
_entity_poly.entity_id
_entity_poly.type
_entity_poly.pdbx_seq_one_letter_code
_entity_poly.pdbx_strand_id
1 'polypeptide(L)'
;MRIVVPELSFVVLIGPSGSGKSTFARRHFGPTEILSSDVFRGLVSDDENDQTATEDAFEALYAVARKRLARGRLTVLDATNVHAESRKKAIVLARELERLPIAIVFDLPEQVCNERNRSRTDRDWNPYLASTQRQQFLRGMKDLEKEGFRKVHVLSSIEEVDAATIAREPL
;
A
#
# COMPACT_ATOMS: atom_id res chain seq x y z
N MET A 1 -16.80 8.22 -0.15
CA MET A 1 -16.91 6.73 -0.09
C MET A 1 -16.61 6.25 1.32
N ARG A 2 -17.46 5.39 1.83
CA ARG A 2 -17.21 4.71 3.10
C ARG A 2 -16.59 3.35 2.83
N ILE A 3 -15.38 3.14 3.33
CA ILE A 3 -14.64 1.90 3.17
C ILE A 3 -14.76 1.11 4.48
N VAL A 4 -15.33 -0.08 4.41
CA VAL A 4 -15.46 -0.95 5.57
C VAL A 4 -14.24 -1.87 5.65
N VAL A 5 -13.57 -1.87 6.80
CA VAL A 5 -12.38 -2.67 7.05
C VAL A 5 -12.60 -3.52 8.31
N PRO A 6 -12.79 -4.83 8.15
CA PRO A 6 -12.84 -5.72 9.31
C PRO A 6 -11.54 -5.71 10.12
N GLU A 7 -11.64 -5.89 11.42
CA GLU A 7 -10.46 -5.85 12.31
C GLU A 7 -9.42 -6.92 11.99
N LEU A 8 -9.82 -8.07 11.43
CA LEU A 8 -8.91 -9.13 11.01
C LEU A 8 -8.41 -8.96 9.58
N SER A 9 -8.16 -7.73 9.14
CA SER A 9 -7.73 -7.46 7.78
C SER A 9 -6.22 -7.26 7.65
N PHE A 10 -5.71 -7.67 6.49
CA PHE A 10 -4.46 -7.19 5.93
C PHE A 10 -4.81 -6.22 4.80
N VAL A 11 -4.69 -4.93 5.08
CA VAL A 11 -5.03 -3.88 4.12
C VAL A 11 -3.82 -3.63 3.23
N VAL A 12 -4.00 -3.77 1.93
CA VAL A 12 -2.94 -3.57 0.93
C VAL A 12 -3.25 -2.30 0.14
N LEU A 13 -2.42 -1.29 0.30
CA LEU A 13 -2.53 -0.06 -0.49
C LEU A 13 -1.85 -0.30 -1.84
N ILE A 14 -2.49 0.13 -2.91
CA ILE A 14 -2.01 -0.11 -4.28
C ILE A 14 -2.06 1.21 -5.04
N GLY A 15 -0.95 1.60 -5.63
CA GLY A 15 -0.89 2.79 -6.46
C GLY A 15 0.54 3.29 -6.65
N PRO A 16 0.76 4.11 -7.69
CA PRO A 16 2.09 4.66 -7.97
C PRO A 16 2.60 5.57 -6.87
N SER A 17 3.90 5.81 -6.87
CA SER A 17 4.51 6.83 -6.00
C SER A 17 3.82 8.19 -6.24
N GLY A 18 3.57 8.93 -5.17
CA GLY A 18 2.88 10.21 -5.23
C GLY A 18 1.36 10.14 -5.31
N SER A 19 0.76 8.95 -5.23
CA SER A 19 -0.70 8.80 -5.26
C SER A 19 -1.39 9.11 -3.91
N GLY A 20 -0.63 9.39 -2.86
CA GLY A 20 -1.19 9.77 -1.56
C GLY A 20 -1.41 8.62 -0.58
N LYS A 21 -0.88 7.43 -0.86
CA LYS A 21 -1.05 6.26 0.00
C LYS A 21 -0.62 6.48 1.44
N SER A 22 0.59 6.99 1.65
CA SER A 22 1.16 7.18 2.99
C SER A 22 0.40 8.23 3.79
N THR A 23 -0.02 9.31 3.15
CA THR A 23 -0.84 10.35 3.78
C THR A 23 -2.21 9.79 4.18
N PHE A 24 -2.83 9.02 3.30
CA PHE A 24 -4.09 8.35 3.58
C PHE A 24 -3.95 7.37 4.75
N ALA A 25 -2.89 6.55 4.74
CA ALA A 25 -2.64 5.59 5.80
C ALA A 25 -2.52 6.29 7.17
N ARG A 26 -1.71 7.33 7.26
CA ARG A 26 -1.51 8.09 8.50
C ARG A 26 -2.79 8.76 9.00
N ARG A 27 -3.66 9.17 8.09
CA ARG A 27 -4.95 9.80 8.45
C ARG A 27 -5.93 8.80 9.07
N HIS A 28 -5.93 7.57 8.60
CA HIS A 28 -6.99 6.61 8.90
C HIS A 28 -6.58 5.43 9.78
N PHE A 29 -5.29 5.18 9.94
CA PHE A 29 -4.78 4.04 10.70
C PHE A 29 -3.75 4.49 11.74
N GLY A 30 -3.61 3.70 12.79
CA GLY A 30 -2.62 3.96 13.83
C GLY A 30 -1.19 3.74 13.33
N PRO A 31 -0.20 4.44 13.93
CA PRO A 31 1.19 4.38 13.45
C PRO A 31 1.79 2.97 13.53
N THR A 32 1.38 2.14 14.47
CA THR A 32 1.88 0.77 14.59
C THR A 32 1.17 -0.20 13.62
N GLU A 33 0.03 0.19 13.08
CA GLU A 33 -0.70 -0.60 12.10
C GLU A 33 -0.08 -0.50 10.69
N ILE A 34 0.65 0.58 10.42
CA ILE A 34 1.18 0.92 9.10
C ILE A 34 2.59 0.37 8.95
N LEU A 35 2.77 -0.53 7.98
CA LEU A 35 4.09 -1.04 7.60
C LEU A 35 4.44 -0.47 6.22
N SER A 36 5.33 0.53 6.22
CA SER A 36 5.76 1.25 5.02
C SER A 36 7.08 0.68 4.50
N SER A 37 7.12 0.35 3.20
CA SER A 37 8.36 -0.12 2.57
C SER A 37 9.48 0.93 2.64
N ASP A 38 9.14 2.21 2.50
CA ASP A 38 10.11 3.30 2.63
C ASP A 38 10.71 3.35 4.04
N VAL A 39 9.86 3.27 5.07
CA VAL A 39 10.31 3.27 6.46
C VAL A 39 11.22 2.07 6.74
N PHE A 40 10.87 0.90 6.25
CA PHE A 40 11.69 -0.30 6.43
C PHE A 40 13.03 -0.22 5.69
N ARG A 41 13.09 0.43 4.51
CA ARG A 41 14.37 0.73 3.88
C ARG A 41 15.24 1.59 4.77
N GLY A 42 14.66 2.62 5.38
CA GLY A 42 15.37 3.46 6.35
C GLY A 42 15.87 2.69 7.57
N LEU A 43 15.04 1.76 8.08
CA LEU A 43 15.42 0.94 9.23
C LEU A 43 16.60 0.01 8.96
N VAL A 44 16.74 -0.50 7.74
CA VAL A 44 17.79 -1.46 7.40
C VAL A 44 19.04 -0.83 6.80
N SER A 45 18.96 0.41 6.28
CA SER A 45 20.08 1.05 5.55
C SER A 45 20.36 2.48 5.98
N ASP A 46 19.59 3.05 6.90
CA ASP A 46 19.65 4.45 7.30
C ASP A 46 19.29 5.44 6.17
N ASP A 47 18.72 4.95 5.08
CA ASP A 47 18.30 5.76 3.93
C ASP A 47 17.03 5.17 3.28
N GLU A 48 15.92 5.86 3.45
CA GLU A 48 14.63 5.44 2.88
C GLU A 48 14.65 5.36 1.34
N ASN A 49 15.58 6.04 0.69
CA ASN A 49 15.72 6.05 -0.77
C ASN A 49 16.69 5.00 -1.30
N ASP A 50 17.33 4.22 -0.44
CA ASP A 50 18.26 3.18 -0.84
C ASP A 50 17.56 2.00 -1.49
N GLN A 51 17.51 1.99 -2.82
CA GLN A 51 16.83 0.94 -3.57
C GLN A 51 17.53 -0.42 -3.48
N THR A 52 18.81 -0.44 -3.08
CA THR A 52 19.54 -1.70 -2.87
C THR A 52 19.06 -2.44 -1.61
N ALA A 53 18.41 -1.74 -0.70
CA ALA A 53 17.87 -2.28 0.54
C ALA A 53 16.43 -2.80 0.39
N THR A 54 15.82 -2.71 -0.79
CA THR A 54 14.39 -3.04 -0.98
C THR A 54 14.07 -4.48 -0.60
N GLU A 55 14.86 -5.44 -1.02
CA GLU A 55 14.62 -6.85 -0.71
C GLU A 55 14.69 -7.11 0.80
N ASP A 56 15.74 -6.61 1.46
CA ASP A 56 15.89 -6.72 2.91
C ASP A 56 14.76 -6.01 3.66
N ALA A 57 14.35 -4.83 3.17
CA ALA A 57 13.26 -4.07 3.76
C ALA A 57 11.94 -4.86 3.73
N PHE A 58 11.60 -5.47 2.59
CA PHE A 58 10.40 -6.30 2.48
C PHE A 58 10.47 -7.57 3.31
N GLU A 59 11.63 -8.19 3.42
CA GLU A 59 11.82 -9.36 4.28
C GLU A 59 11.53 -9.01 5.74
N ALA A 60 12.10 -7.91 6.23
CA ALA A 60 11.85 -7.42 7.58
C ALA A 60 10.38 -7.01 7.79
N LEU A 61 9.81 -6.30 6.82
CA LEU A 61 8.41 -5.86 6.85
C LEU A 61 7.46 -7.06 6.95
N TYR A 62 7.66 -8.08 6.13
CA TYR A 62 6.81 -9.27 6.15
C TYR A 62 6.98 -10.10 7.42
N ALA A 63 8.16 -10.10 8.04
CA ALA A 63 8.36 -10.72 9.36
C ALA A 63 7.47 -10.05 10.41
N VAL A 64 7.44 -8.72 10.43
CA VAL A 64 6.56 -7.95 11.34
C VAL A 64 5.08 -8.17 11.00
N ALA A 65 4.72 -8.12 9.72
CA ALA A 65 3.35 -8.33 9.26
C ALA A 65 2.82 -9.68 9.73
N ARG A 66 3.60 -10.75 9.55
CA ARG A 66 3.25 -12.10 9.98
C ARG A 66 2.95 -12.14 11.48
N LYS A 67 3.80 -11.53 12.29
CA LYS A 67 3.61 -11.50 13.75
C LYS A 67 2.36 -10.74 14.16
N ARG A 68 2.12 -9.60 13.54
CA ARG A 68 0.94 -8.78 13.82
C ARG A 68 -0.35 -9.51 13.42
N LEU A 69 -0.39 -10.04 12.22
CA LEU A 69 -1.56 -10.75 11.71
C LEU A 69 -1.86 -12.02 12.53
N ALA A 70 -0.83 -12.76 12.93
CA ALA A 70 -0.99 -13.93 13.79
C ALA A 70 -1.64 -13.57 15.13
N ARG A 71 -1.37 -12.35 15.64
CA ARG A 71 -1.98 -11.84 16.89
C ARG A 71 -3.38 -11.25 16.68
N GLY A 72 -3.92 -11.28 15.46
CA GLY A 72 -5.21 -10.69 15.13
C GLY A 72 -5.18 -9.16 15.05
N ARG A 73 -4.02 -8.56 14.81
CA ARG A 73 -3.89 -7.10 14.70
C ARG A 73 -4.03 -6.66 13.26
N LEU A 74 -4.91 -5.69 13.03
CA LEU A 74 -5.06 -5.06 11.72
C LEU A 74 -3.71 -4.51 11.27
N THR A 75 -3.36 -4.77 10.02
CA THR A 75 -2.07 -4.38 9.46
C THR A 75 -2.28 -3.78 8.08
N VAL A 76 -1.57 -2.69 7.80
CA VAL A 76 -1.65 -1.95 6.53
C VAL A 76 -0.29 -2.05 5.85
N LEU A 77 -0.27 -2.56 4.62
CA LEU A 77 0.93 -2.59 3.79
C LEU A 77 0.96 -1.33 2.92
N ASP A 78 1.85 -0.41 3.27
CA ASP A 78 2.05 0.84 2.54
C ASP A 78 3.26 0.72 1.62
N ALA A 79 3.01 0.27 0.40
CA ALA A 79 3.97 0.15 -0.69
C ALA A 79 3.21 0.37 -2.01
N THR A 80 3.90 0.45 -3.13
CA THR A 80 3.22 0.68 -4.42
C THR A 80 2.36 -0.51 -4.83
N ASN A 81 2.84 -1.73 -4.62
CA ASN A 81 2.14 -2.98 -4.93
C ASN A 81 1.63 -3.04 -6.38
N VAL A 82 2.36 -2.42 -7.31
CA VAL A 82 1.96 -2.33 -8.72
C VAL A 82 2.22 -3.62 -9.50
N HIS A 83 3.03 -4.52 -8.94
CA HIS A 83 3.29 -5.83 -9.53
C HIS A 83 2.38 -6.90 -8.94
N ALA A 84 1.86 -7.78 -9.80
CA ALA A 84 0.99 -8.88 -9.37
C ALA A 84 1.68 -9.81 -8.36
N GLU A 85 2.97 -10.02 -8.48
CA GLU A 85 3.74 -10.86 -7.54
C GLU A 85 3.76 -10.28 -6.12
N SER A 86 3.90 -8.95 -5.99
CA SER A 86 3.86 -8.28 -4.68
C SER A 86 2.49 -8.45 -4.02
N ARG A 87 1.42 -8.28 -4.78
CA ARG A 87 0.06 -8.46 -4.30
C ARG A 87 -0.22 -9.91 -3.92
N LYS A 88 0.24 -10.85 -4.72
CA LYS A 88 0.10 -12.29 -4.45
C LYS A 88 0.75 -12.68 -3.12
N LYS A 89 1.92 -12.15 -2.84
CA LYS A 89 2.64 -12.39 -1.58
C LYS A 89 1.80 -11.96 -0.38
N ALA A 90 1.18 -10.78 -0.46
CA ALA A 90 0.31 -10.27 0.59
C ALA A 90 -0.94 -11.14 0.77
N ILE A 91 -1.58 -11.52 -0.33
CA ILE A 91 -2.77 -12.37 -0.31
C ILE A 91 -2.47 -13.75 0.30
N VAL A 92 -1.35 -14.35 -0.10
CA VAL A 92 -0.93 -15.65 0.42
C VAL A 92 -0.71 -15.58 1.93
N LEU A 93 -0.01 -14.56 2.41
CA LEU A 93 0.22 -14.37 3.85
C LEU A 93 -1.11 -14.23 4.62
N ALA A 94 -2.01 -13.41 4.11
CA ALA A 94 -3.31 -13.22 4.75
C ALA A 94 -4.08 -14.55 4.83
N ARG A 95 -4.10 -15.32 3.75
CA ARG A 95 -4.80 -16.61 3.71
C ARG A 95 -4.19 -17.64 4.65
N GLU A 96 -2.86 -17.73 4.71
CA GLU A 96 -2.18 -18.64 5.63
C GLU A 96 -2.61 -18.42 7.08
N LEU A 97 -2.85 -17.16 7.44
CA LEU A 97 -3.20 -16.79 8.80
C LEU A 97 -4.71 -16.57 9.00
N GLU A 98 -5.51 -16.92 8.00
CA GLU A 98 -6.97 -16.75 8.01
C GLU A 98 -7.37 -15.28 8.25
N ARG A 99 -6.67 -14.37 7.58
CA ARG A 99 -6.95 -12.93 7.61
C ARG A 99 -7.54 -12.48 6.27
N LEU A 100 -8.21 -11.34 6.28
CA LEU A 100 -8.93 -10.82 5.12
C LEU A 100 -8.04 -9.85 4.34
N PRO A 101 -7.60 -10.20 3.13
CA PRO A 101 -6.85 -9.27 2.29
C PRO A 101 -7.82 -8.26 1.67
N ILE A 102 -7.65 -6.99 2.02
CA ILE A 102 -8.47 -5.88 1.52
C ILE A 102 -7.57 -4.96 0.70
N ALA A 103 -7.94 -4.66 -0.54
CA ALA A 103 -7.19 -3.74 -1.38
C ALA A 103 -7.84 -2.35 -1.37
N ILE A 104 -7.02 -1.32 -1.22
CA ILE A 104 -7.41 0.08 -1.45
C ILE A 104 -6.51 0.60 -2.57
N VAL A 105 -7.11 0.92 -3.70
CA VAL A 105 -6.42 1.27 -4.94
C VAL A 105 -6.49 2.78 -5.15
N PHE A 106 -5.34 3.40 -5.40
CA PHE A 106 -5.20 4.83 -5.69
C PHE A 106 -4.96 5.02 -7.18
N ASP A 107 -6.03 5.14 -7.94
CA ASP A 107 -6.00 5.33 -9.39
C ASP A 107 -6.07 6.82 -9.75
N LEU A 108 -5.04 7.57 -9.36
CA LEU A 108 -4.95 8.99 -9.64
C LEU A 108 -4.25 9.26 -10.98
N PRO A 109 -4.57 10.40 -11.65
CA PRO A 109 -3.88 10.78 -12.87
C PRO A 109 -2.36 10.87 -12.68
N GLU A 110 -1.61 10.46 -13.69
CA GLU A 110 -0.14 10.49 -13.70
C GLU A 110 0.39 11.90 -13.37
N GLN A 111 -0.24 12.94 -13.90
CA GLN A 111 0.14 14.33 -13.65
C GLN A 111 0.12 14.67 -12.16
N VAL A 112 -0.91 14.24 -11.44
CA VAL A 112 -1.03 14.45 -9.99
C VAL A 112 0.11 13.78 -9.24
N CYS A 113 0.42 12.54 -9.58
CA CYS A 113 1.51 11.79 -8.97
C CYS A 113 2.86 12.45 -9.25
N ASN A 114 3.10 12.91 -10.45
CA ASN A 114 4.34 13.60 -10.84
C ASN A 114 4.51 14.92 -10.10
N GLU A 115 3.46 15.73 -9.97
CA GLU A 115 3.50 16.98 -9.22
C GLU A 115 3.83 16.75 -7.75
N ARG A 116 3.21 15.75 -7.13
CA ARG A 116 3.48 15.40 -5.73
C ARG A 116 4.91 14.91 -5.53
N ASN A 117 5.43 14.08 -6.43
CA ASN A 117 6.81 13.60 -6.37
C ASN A 117 7.81 14.74 -6.55
N ARG A 118 7.52 15.68 -7.44
CA ARG A 118 8.38 16.86 -7.67
C ARG A 118 8.48 17.74 -6.44
N SER A 119 7.38 17.92 -5.69
CA SER A 119 7.34 18.77 -4.50
C SER A 119 7.89 18.11 -3.24
N ARG A 120 8.16 16.79 -3.26
CA ARG A 120 8.72 16.09 -2.11
C ARG A 120 10.19 16.41 -1.95
N THR A 121 10.60 16.70 -0.72
CA THR A 121 11.99 16.97 -0.36
C THR A 121 12.68 15.80 0.31
N ASP A 122 11.93 14.75 0.65
CA ASP A 122 12.42 13.56 1.37
C ASP A 122 12.99 12.48 0.45
N ARG A 123 12.90 12.68 -0.88
CA ARG A 123 13.46 11.74 -1.86
C ARG A 123 13.84 12.45 -3.16
N ASP A 124 14.75 11.84 -3.89
CA ASP A 124 15.14 12.30 -5.22
C ASP A 124 13.97 12.09 -6.19
N TRP A 125 13.63 13.15 -6.93
CA TRP A 125 12.57 13.09 -7.91
C TRP A 125 13.06 12.46 -9.21
N ASN A 126 12.34 11.44 -9.69
CA ASN A 126 12.58 10.80 -10.97
C ASN A 126 11.27 10.76 -11.76
N PRO A 127 11.15 11.54 -12.85
CA PRO A 127 9.90 11.61 -13.62
C PRO A 127 9.54 10.30 -14.30
N TYR A 128 10.53 9.46 -14.62
CA TYR A 128 10.29 8.16 -15.25
C TYR A 128 9.74 7.12 -14.27
N LEU A 129 10.01 7.27 -13.00
CA LEU A 129 9.56 6.33 -11.98
C LEU A 129 8.03 6.29 -11.88
N ALA A 130 7.39 7.45 -11.77
CA ALA A 130 5.93 7.53 -11.67
C ALA A 130 5.26 7.03 -12.95
N SER A 131 5.81 7.37 -14.13
CA SER A 131 5.30 6.90 -15.41
C SER A 131 5.38 5.38 -15.55
N THR A 132 6.53 4.79 -15.20
CA THR A 132 6.73 3.34 -15.24
C THR A 132 5.79 2.62 -14.29
N GLN A 133 5.67 3.11 -13.06
CA GLN A 133 4.75 2.55 -12.06
C GLN A 133 3.30 2.65 -12.51
N ARG A 134 2.92 3.75 -13.14
CA ARG A 134 1.57 3.94 -13.68
C ARG A 134 1.24 2.93 -14.77
N GLN A 135 2.17 2.67 -15.68
CA GLN A 135 1.98 1.68 -16.73
C GLN A 135 1.81 0.26 -16.16
N GLN A 136 2.66 -0.10 -15.19
CA GLN A 136 2.57 -1.39 -14.51
C GLN A 136 1.25 -1.52 -13.75
N PHE A 137 0.85 -0.47 -13.08
CA PHE A 137 -0.42 -0.40 -12.36
C PHE A 137 -1.62 -0.65 -13.30
N LEU A 138 -1.68 0.06 -14.44
CA LEU A 138 -2.77 -0.08 -15.41
C LEU A 138 -2.85 -1.49 -15.99
N ARG A 139 -1.71 -2.14 -16.21
CA ARG A 139 -1.68 -3.53 -16.68
C ARG A 139 -2.24 -4.50 -15.64
N GLY A 140 -1.95 -4.26 -14.35
CA GLY A 140 -2.40 -5.10 -13.25
C GLY A 140 -3.86 -4.94 -12.89
N MET A 141 -4.46 -3.78 -13.18
CA MET A 141 -5.83 -3.46 -12.78
C MET A 141 -6.89 -4.39 -13.37
N LYS A 142 -6.67 -4.89 -14.57
CA LYS A 142 -7.65 -5.74 -15.27
C LYS A 142 -7.99 -7.01 -14.50
N ASP A 143 -7.01 -7.55 -13.77
CA ASP A 143 -7.15 -8.83 -13.09
C ASP A 143 -7.21 -8.71 -11.57
N LEU A 144 -7.19 -7.48 -11.05
CA LEU A 144 -7.09 -7.21 -9.62
C LEU A 144 -8.19 -7.90 -8.80
N GLU A 145 -9.43 -7.83 -9.27
CA GLU A 145 -10.57 -8.45 -8.58
C GLU A 145 -10.50 -9.98 -8.56
N LYS A 146 -9.76 -10.57 -9.51
CA LYS A 146 -9.60 -12.02 -9.63
C LYS A 146 -8.40 -12.55 -8.85
N GLU A 147 -7.56 -11.68 -8.32
CA GLU A 147 -6.31 -12.09 -7.65
C GLU A 147 -6.54 -12.76 -6.30
N GLY A 148 -7.65 -12.46 -5.64
CA GLY A 148 -8.00 -13.10 -4.39
C GLY A 148 -8.19 -12.17 -3.21
N PHE A 149 -8.27 -10.85 -3.43
CA PHE A 149 -8.70 -9.91 -2.40
C PHE A 149 -10.15 -10.17 -2.01
N ARG A 150 -10.42 -10.07 -0.73
CA ARG A 150 -11.79 -10.17 -0.20
C ARG A 150 -12.65 -9.04 -0.73
N LYS A 151 -12.06 -7.85 -0.83
CA LYS A 151 -12.70 -6.66 -1.38
C LYS A 151 -11.65 -5.72 -1.98
N VAL A 152 -12.06 -5.03 -3.04
CA VAL A 152 -11.23 -4.02 -3.72
C VAL A 152 -11.99 -2.71 -3.72
N HIS A 153 -11.38 -1.67 -3.15
CA HIS A 153 -11.91 -0.31 -3.17
C HIS A 153 -11.03 0.54 -4.07
N VAL A 154 -11.62 1.28 -5.01
CA VAL A 154 -10.88 2.12 -5.95
C VAL A 154 -11.18 3.59 -5.70
N LEU A 155 -10.14 4.39 -5.48
CA LEU A 155 -10.21 5.84 -5.33
C LEU A 155 -9.57 6.47 -6.57
N SER A 156 -10.35 7.21 -7.35
CA SER A 156 -9.96 7.64 -8.70
C SER A 156 -9.68 9.14 -8.82
N SER A 157 -9.82 9.91 -7.75
CA SER A 157 -9.55 11.35 -7.74
C SER A 157 -9.07 11.81 -6.37
N ILE A 158 -8.44 13.00 -6.33
CA ILE A 158 -8.04 13.63 -5.08
C ILE A 158 -9.25 13.82 -4.17
N GLU A 159 -10.38 14.23 -4.74
CA GLU A 159 -11.63 14.46 -4.01
C GLU A 159 -12.15 13.17 -3.38
N GLU A 160 -12.09 12.06 -4.09
CA GLU A 160 -12.49 10.75 -3.56
C GLU A 160 -11.58 10.31 -2.41
N VAL A 161 -10.26 10.53 -2.55
CA VAL A 161 -9.29 10.20 -1.50
C VAL A 161 -9.56 11.02 -0.25
N ASP A 162 -9.76 12.34 -0.40
CA ASP A 162 -9.99 13.25 0.72
C ASP A 162 -11.34 13.00 1.41
N ALA A 163 -12.35 12.59 0.66
CA ALA A 163 -13.70 12.33 1.18
C ALA A 163 -13.87 10.91 1.73
N ALA A 164 -12.95 9.99 1.47
CA ALA A 164 -13.05 8.62 1.92
C ALA A 164 -12.96 8.53 3.45
N THR A 165 -13.77 7.64 4.02
CA THR A 165 -13.75 7.33 5.44
C THR A 165 -13.55 5.84 5.65
N ILE A 166 -12.85 5.48 6.72
CA ILE A 166 -12.64 4.09 7.11
C ILE A 166 -13.58 3.76 8.27
N ALA A 167 -14.40 2.75 8.08
CA ALA A 167 -15.24 2.20 9.15
C ALA A 167 -14.65 0.85 9.58
N ARG A 168 -14.21 0.77 10.82
CA ARG A 168 -13.70 -0.47 11.41
C ARG A 168 -14.87 -1.37 11.79
N GLU A 169 -14.79 -2.62 11.44
CA GLU A 169 -15.83 -3.59 11.77
C GLU A 169 -15.27 -4.62 12.75
N PRO A 170 -15.82 -4.71 13.98
CA PRO A 170 -15.37 -5.73 14.92
C PRO A 170 -15.72 -7.13 14.41
N LEU A 171 -15.12 -8.14 15.03
CA LEU A 171 -15.34 -9.55 14.71
C LEU A 171 -16.68 -10.04 15.21
#